data_3e4c6fea989357d44de51d0980af4373
#
_entry.id   3e4c6fea989357d44de51d0980af4373
#
_cell.length_a   1.000
_cell.length_b   1.000
_cell.length_c   1.000
_cell.angle_alpha   90.00
_cell.angle_beta   90.00
_cell.angle_gamma   90.00
#
_symmetry.space_group_name_H-M   'P 1'
#
loop_
_entity.id
_entity.type
_entity.pdbx_description
1 polymer ?
#
loop_
_entity_poly.entity_id
_entity_poly.type
_entity_poly.pdbx_seq_one_letter_code
_entity_poly.pdbx_strand_id
1 'polypeptide(L)'
;MHTSTLALSVAALILFFLPGCGKGEIPGGGENETITLEVSTSPIHFAAEGGSKEITVVTNAKSWSVTSSKSWCTVNKGASNFTVTATENKAFAPPEKAILIVAAEGTAKKVTIEVTQDAAAEPAKAYIKPVTDKVIMNYQGGNNGIGIETNVTGWSYRSDQSWCQLEKISDEGINITVDESWTGNIPRQALVTLYGNEGDSLASITVYQDP
;
A
#
# COMPACT_ATOMS: atom_id res chain seq x y z
N MET A 1 0.39 26.43 -6.82
CA MET A 1 0.66 26.76 -5.42
C MET A 1 -0.62 27.34 -4.81
N HIS A 2 -1.40 26.53 -4.11
CA HIS A 2 -2.52 26.99 -3.30
C HIS A 2 -2.44 26.22 -1.99
N THR A 3 -1.96 26.90 -0.97
CA THR A 3 -1.91 26.42 0.41
C THR A 3 -3.26 26.70 1.06
N SER A 4 -4.06 25.67 1.32
CA SER A 4 -5.27 25.79 2.13
C SER A 4 -4.94 25.46 3.58
N THR A 5 -4.84 26.49 4.41
CA THR A 5 -4.79 26.38 5.87
C THR A 5 -6.19 26.13 6.40
N LEU A 6 -6.42 24.94 6.98
CA LEU A 6 -7.64 24.63 7.73
C LEU A 6 -7.50 25.17 9.15
N ALA A 7 -8.30 26.19 9.47
CA ALA A 7 -8.39 26.74 10.82
C ALA A 7 -9.26 25.82 11.70
N LEU A 8 -8.67 25.32 12.78
CA LEU A 8 -9.35 24.54 13.82
C LEU A 8 -10.10 25.52 14.75
N SER A 9 -11.42 25.55 14.64
CA SER A 9 -12.30 26.35 15.49
C SER A 9 -12.54 25.62 16.83
N VAL A 10 -11.89 26.11 17.89
CA VAL A 10 -12.19 25.67 19.27
C VAL A 10 -13.35 26.55 19.79
N ALA A 11 -14.51 25.96 19.91
CA ALA A 11 -15.66 26.61 20.57
C ALA A 11 -15.49 26.53 22.11
N ALA A 12 -15.08 27.63 22.71
CA ALA A 12 -15.09 27.79 24.17
C ALA A 12 -16.48 28.06 24.66
N LEU A 13 -17.07 27.11 25.40
CA LEU A 13 -18.36 27.28 26.09
C LEU A 13 -18.11 28.00 27.43
N ILE A 14 -18.46 29.28 27.49
CA ILE A 14 -18.41 30.08 28.72
C ILE A 14 -19.71 29.83 29.52
N LEU A 15 -19.58 29.15 30.66
CA LEU A 15 -20.68 29.07 31.62
C LEU A 15 -20.67 30.32 32.51
N PHE A 16 -21.76 31.10 32.47
CA PHE A 16 -22.04 32.18 33.42
C PHE A 16 -22.50 31.63 34.78
N PHE A 17 -21.74 31.92 35.83
CA PHE A 17 -22.16 31.71 37.20
C PHE A 17 -22.91 32.93 37.72
N LEU A 18 -24.15 32.74 38.15
CA LEU A 18 -24.90 33.72 38.96
C LEU A 18 -24.72 33.36 40.46
N PRO A 19 -24.37 34.31 41.35
CA PRO A 19 -24.29 34.03 42.76
C PRO A 19 -25.70 34.17 43.39
N GLY A 20 -26.26 33.05 43.79
CA GLY A 20 -27.48 33.03 44.63
C GLY A 20 -27.08 32.66 46.09
N CYS A 21 -27.21 33.62 46.99
CA CYS A 21 -27.03 33.45 48.43
C CYS A 21 -28.25 32.76 49.06
N GLY A 22 -28.03 31.63 49.74
CA GLY A 22 -29.07 30.94 50.52
C GLY A 22 -28.43 29.91 51.46
N LYS A 23 -28.37 30.25 52.78
CA LYS A 23 -27.92 29.34 53.85
C LYS A 23 -28.88 28.16 54.01
N GLY A 24 -28.31 26.96 53.99
CA GLY A 24 -28.96 25.73 54.37
C GLY A 24 -27.96 24.61 54.34
N GLU A 25 -27.30 24.29 55.45
CA GLU A 25 -26.49 23.10 55.64
C GLU A 25 -27.40 21.88 55.56
N ILE A 26 -27.20 21.05 54.52
CA ILE A 26 -27.69 19.67 54.45
C ILE A 26 -26.47 18.76 54.52
N PRO A 27 -26.37 17.90 55.56
CA PRO A 27 -25.22 17.01 55.66
C PRO A 27 -25.35 15.87 54.64
N GLY A 28 -24.34 15.70 53.78
CA GLY A 28 -23.98 14.44 53.22
C GLY A 28 -24.87 13.87 52.11
N GLY A 29 -25.04 14.60 51.04
CA GLY A 29 -25.32 13.98 49.74
C GLY A 29 -24.02 13.96 48.96
N GLY A 30 -23.29 12.86 48.95
CA GLY A 30 -22.19 12.70 48.00
C GLY A 30 -22.78 12.81 46.59
N GLU A 31 -22.48 13.91 45.90
CA GLU A 31 -22.80 14.01 44.47
C GLU A 31 -22.13 12.82 43.78
N ASN A 32 -22.94 11.92 43.29
CA ASN A 32 -22.48 10.77 42.54
C ASN A 32 -22.03 11.35 41.19
N GLU A 33 -20.77 11.88 41.16
CA GLU A 33 -20.20 12.45 39.96
C GLU A 33 -20.29 11.43 38.84
N THR A 34 -21.02 11.77 37.78
CA THR A 34 -21.16 10.93 36.60
C THR A 34 -19.77 10.79 35.94
N ILE A 35 -19.24 9.57 35.92
CA ILE A 35 -17.95 9.33 35.27
C ILE A 35 -18.08 9.55 33.75
N THR A 36 -17.21 10.40 33.23
CA THR A 36 -17.07 10.67 31.80
C THR A 36 -15.91 9.85 31.23
N LEU A 37 -16.02 9.45 29.97
CA LEU A 37 -14.98 8.78 29.22
C LEU A 37 -15.12 9.11 27.75
N GLU A 38 -14.12 9.78 27.19
CA GLU A 38 -14.07 10.20 25.80
C GLU A 38 -12.67 9.94 25.22
N VAL A 39 -12.57 9.75 23.90
CA VAL A 39 -11.33 9.55 23.17
C VAL A 39 -11.26 10.51 21.98
N SER A 40 -10.05 10.92 21.59
CA SER A 40 -9.84 11.97 20.59
C SER A 40 -10.18 11.53 19.15
N THR A 41 -10.24 10.24 18.86
CA THR A 41 -10.52 9.74 17.51
C THR A 41 -11.08 8.32 17.51
N SER A 42 -11.96 8.05 16.54
CA SER A 42 -12.52 6.74 16.21
C SER A 42 -13.26 6.86 14.86
N PRO A 43 -13.12 5.92 13.91
CA PRO A 43 -12.25 4.75 13.88
C PRO A 43 -10.79 5.08 13.56
N ILE A 44 -9.91 4.10 13.65
CA ILE A 44 -8.48 4.22 13.31
C ILE A 44 -8.19 3.37 12.09
N HIS A 45 -7.42 3.92 11.14
CA HIS A 45 -6.96 3.21 9.96
C HIS A 45 -5.44 3.30 9.82
N PHE A 46 -4.80 2.19 9.45
CA PHE A 46 -3.38 2.10 9.13
C PHE A 46 -3.20 1.63 7.68
N ALA A 47 -2.17 2.15 7.02
CA ALA A 47 -1.65 1.57 5.79
C ALA A 47 -0.99 0.20 6.07
N ALA A 48 -0.64 -0.53 5.00
CA ALA A 48 -0.04 -1.87 5.13
C ALA A 48 1.28 -1.86 5.93
N GLU A 49 2.07 -0.79 5.82
CA GLU A 49 3.34 -0.61 6.54
C GLU A 49 3.16 -0.53 8.05
N GLY A 50 1.93 -0.34 8.52
CA GLY A 50 1.62 -0.16 9.93
C GLY A 50 1.99 1.22 10.45
N GLY A 51 2.54 1.27 11.66
CA GLY A 51 2.95 2.52 12.31
C GLY A 51 2.27 2.75 13.64
N SER A 52 2.33 3.98 14.16
CA SER A 52 1.78 4.33 15.47
C SER A 52 0.92 5.58 15.41
N LYS A 53 -0.14 5.60 16.22
CA LYS A 53 -1.03 6.75 16.43
C LYS A 53 -1.27 6.97 17.90
N GLU A 54 -1.25 8.23 18.33
CA GLU A 54 -1.56 8.61 19.71
C GLU A 54 -3.02 9.01 19.84
N ILE A 55 -3.67 8.50 20.88
CA ILE A 55 -5.08 8.72 21.19
C ILE A 55 -5.18 9.33 22.58
N THR A 56 -5.75 10.50 22.69
CA THR A 56 -6.02 11.17 23.98
C THR A 56 -7.27 10.60 24.63
N VAL A 57 -7.22 10.41 25.95
CA VAL A 57 -8.34 9.95 26.78
C VAL A 57 -8.71 11.06 27.75
N VAL A 58 -9.96 11.46 27.74
CA VAL A 58 -10.53 12.44 28.68
C VAL A 58 -11.49 11.70 29.58
N THR A 59 -11.18 11.68 30.91
CA THR A 59 -12.02 11.04 31.93
C THR A 59 -11.80 11.72 33.28
N ASN A 60 -12.84 11.75 34.13
CA ASN A 60 -12.76 12.12 35.54
C ASN A 60 -12.65 10.88 36.46
N ALA A 61 -12.53 9.68 35.90
CA ALA A 61 -12.28 8.46 36.65
C ALA A 61 -10.86 8.46 37.25
N LYS A 62 -10.67 7.80 38.40
CA LYS A 62 -9.36 7.65 39.06
C LYS A 62 -8.36 6.89 38.20
N SER A 63 -8.84 5.92 37.43
CA SER A 63 -8.02 5.17 36.49
C SER A 63 -8.85 4.71 35.29
N TRP A 64 -8.17 4.27 34.26
CA TRP A 64 -8.75 3.70 33.05
C TRP A 64 -7.82 2.63 32.48
N SER A 65 -8.35 1.83 31.60
CA SER A 65 -7.61 0.76 30.91
C SER A 65 -7.90 0.77 29.43
N VAL A 66 -6.99 0.19 28.64
CA VAL A 66 -7.18 -0.06 27.20
C VAL A 66 -6.67 -1.45 26.85
N THR A 67 -7.42 -2.17 26.02
CA THR A 67 -7.05 -3.49 25.54
C THR A 67 -7.30 -3.58 24.04
N SER A 68 -6.53 -4.44 23.36
CA SER A 68 -6.71 -4.76 21.93
C SER A 68 -7.13 -6.21 21.77
N SER A 69 -7.99 -6.48 20.81
CA SER A 69 -8.47 -7.84 20.48
C SER A 69 -7.56 -8.62 19.53
N LYS A 70 -6.53 -7.97 18.92
CA LYS A 70 -5.67 -8.58 17.91
C LYS A 70 -4.21 -8.30 18.20
N SER A 71 -3.34 -9.28 17.98
CA SER A 71 -1.90 -9.19 18.22
C SER A 71 -1.17 -8.24 17.26
N TRP A 72 -1.68 -8.06 16.04
CA TRP A 72 -1.10 -7.14 15.07
C TRP A 72 -1.31 -5.65 15.45
N CYS A 73 -2.26 -5.37 16.34
CA CYS A 73 -2.61 -4.05 16.83
C CYS A 73 -2.38 -3.99 18.34
N THR A 74 -1.28 -3.41 18.79
CA THR A 74 -0.91 -3.30 20.19
C THR A 74 -1.21 -1.93 20.74
N VAL A 75 -1.36 -1.83 22.07
CA VAL A 75 -1.62 -0.57 22.77
C VAL A 75 -0.64 -0.39 23.93
N ASN A 76 -0.11 0.82 24.05
CA ASN A 76 0.73 1.23 25.16
C ASN A 76 0.08 2.41 25.88
N LYS A 77 -0.35 2.18 27.14
CA LYS A 77 -1.07 3.16 27.96
C LYS A 77 -0.11 4.18 28.58
N GLY A 78 -0.41 5.47 28.39
CA GLY A 78 0.17 6.60 29.13
C GLY A 78 -0.74 7.07 30.29
N ALA A 79 -0.54 8.28 30.75
CA ALA A 79 -1.33 8.88 31.83
C ALA A 79 -2.74 9.33 31.32
N SER A 80 -2.77 10.14 30.27
CA SER A 80 -3.99 10.71 29.64
C SER A 80 -4.09 10.37 28.16
N ASN A 81 -3.28 9.45 27.65
CA ASN A 81 -3.24 9.00 26.28
C ASN A 81 -2.85 7.52 26.22
N PHE A 82 -2.99 6.93 25.05
CA PHE A 82 -2.36 5.66 24.71
C PHE A 82 -1.89 5.69 23.27
N THR A 83 -0.82 4.95 22.99
CA THR A 83 -0.32 4.76 21.63
C THR A 83 -0.85 3.44 21.09
N VAL A 84 -1.46 3.50 19.91
CA VAL A 84 -1.86 2.33 19.12
C VAL A 84 -0.75 2.08 18.11
N THR A 85 -0.22 0.86 18.09
CA THR A 85 0.81 0.45 17.11
C THR A 85 0.32 -0.74 16.32
N ALA A 86 0.30 -0.59 14.99
CA ALA A 86 0.04 -1.67 14.05
C ALA A 86 1.37 -2.18 13.49
N THR A 87 1.57 -3.50 13.46
CA THR A 87 2.71 -4.13 12.77
C THR A 87 2.48 -4.09 11.26
N GLU A 88 3.57 -4.18 10.48
CA GLU A 88 3.48 -4.30 9.01
C GLU A 88 2.63 -5.52 8.62
N ASN A 89 1.67 -5.31 7.71
CA ASN A 89 0.92 -6.36 7.05
C ASN A 89 1.58 -6.71 5.72
N LYS A 90 2.21 -7.90 5.64
CA LYS A 90 2.84 -8.42 4.41
C LYS A 90 1.90 -9.28 3.56
N ALA A 91 0.68 -9.52 4.05
CA ALA A 91 -0.30 -10.29 3.30
C ALA A 91 -1.03 -9.43 2.26
N PHE A 92 -1.35 -10.00 1.12
CA PHE A 92 -2.15 -9.36 0.06
C PHE A 92 -3.66 -9.32 0.38
N ALA A 93 -3.98 -9.40 1.66
CA ALA A 93 -5.33 -9.25 2.19
C ALA A 93 -5.29 -8.41 3.47
N PRO A 94 -6.30 -7.57 3.73
CA PRO A 94 -6.38 -6.85 5.00
C PRO A 94 -6.55 -7.85 6.15
N PRO A 95 -5.95 -7.60 7.32
CA PRO A 95 -6.15 -8.43 8.49
C PRO A 95 -7.59 -8.25 9.01
N GLU A 96 -8.05 -9.18 9.82
CA GLU A 96 -9.29 -8.98 10.56
C GLU A 96 -9.21 -7.73 11.43
N LYS A 97 -10.29 -6.94 11.48
CA LYS A 97 -10.38 -5.73 12.28
C LYS A 97 -9.99 -5.97 13.73
N ALA A 98 -9.21 -5.08 14.30
CA ALA A 98 -8.96 -5.05 15.72
C ALA A 98 -10.00 -4.15 16.42
N ILE A 99 -10.41 -4.57 17.61
CA ILE A 99 -11.30 -3.79 18.48
C ILE A 99 -10.49 -3.39 19.72
N LEU A 100 -10.38 -2.09 19.92
CA LEU A 100 -9.85 -1.55 21.17
C LEU A 100 -11.01 -1.25 22.11
N ILE A 101 -10.85 -1.61 23.38
CA ILE A 101 -11.83 -1.28 24.43
C ILE A 101 -11.12 -0.40 25.45
N VAL A 102 -11.57 0.84 25.58
CA VAL A 102 -11.17 1.77 26.62
C VAL A 102 -12.25 1.73 27.72
N ALA A 103 -11.86 1.46 28.94
CA ALA A 103 -12.78 1.35 30.08
C ALA A 103 -12.30 2.22 31.25
N ALA A 104 -13.20 2.99 31.83
CA ALA A 104 -12.93 3.79 33.04
C ALA A 104 -13.32 3.01 34.29
N GLU A 105 -12.53 3.18 35.36
CA GLU A 105 -12.81 2.58 36.67
C GLU A 105 -14.03 3.20 37.32
N GLY A 106 -14.80 2.42 38.07
CA GLY A 106 -15.96 2.88 38.83
C GLY A 106 -17.23 3.07 37.96
N THR A 107 -17.20 2.64 36.71
CA THR A 107 -18.36 2.69 35.80
C THR A 107 -18.38 1.51 34.84
N ALA A 108 -19.55 1.17 34.33
CA ALA A 108 -19.71 0.21 33.23
C ALA A 108 -19.45 0.85 31.85
N LYS A 109 -19.17 2.16 31.79
CA LYS A 109 -18.97 2.90 30.54
C LYS A 109 -17.68 2.46 29.85
N LYS A 110 -17.80 2.13 28.57
CA LYS A 110 -16.66 1.73 27.69
C LYS A 110 -16.77 2.48 26.38
N VAL A 111 -15.62 2.77 25.79
CA VAL A 111 -15.52 3.27 24.43
C VAL A 111 -14.88 2.18 23.57
N THR A 112 -15.51 1.83 22.47
CA THR A 112 -15.01 0.86 21.51
C THR A 112 -14.47 1.60 20.29
N ILE A 113 -13.24 1.26 19.87
CA ILE A 113 -12.58 1.84 18.71
C ILE A 113 -12.28 0.71 17.72
N GLU A 114 -12.80 0.84 16.51
CA GLU A 114 -12.47 -0.06 15.41
C GLU A 114 -11.14 0.36 14.79
N VAL A 115 -10.23 -0.61 14.58
CA VAL A 115 -8.93 -0.41 13.92
C VAL A 115 -8.87 -1.31 12.71
N THR A 116 -8.57 -0.71 11.56
CA THR A 116 -8.39 -1.40 10.27
C THR A 116 -6.99 -1.18 9.74
N GLN A 117 -6.53 -2.09 8.88
CA GLN A 117 -5.26 -1.97 8.19
C GLN A 117 -5.41 -2.46 6.76
N ASP A 118 -4.71 -1.81 5.82
CA ASP A 118 -4.69 -2.21 4.42
C ASP A 118 -3.92 -3.52 4.20
N ALA A 119 -4.22 -4.17 3.09
CA ALA A 119 -3.41 -5.24 2.53
C ALA A 119 -2.08 -4.68 2.01
N ALA A 120 -1.01 -5.50 2.00
CA ALA A 120 0.18 -5.19 1.22
C ALA A 120 -0.18 -5.10 -0.27
N ALA A 121 0.51 -4.23 -0.99
CA ALA A 121 0.36 -4.18 -2.44
C ALA A 121 0.90 -5.47 -3.07
N GLU A 122 0.12 -6.09 -3.95
CA GLU A 122 0.64 -7.20 -4.74
C GLU A 122 1.81 -6.70 -5.62
N PRO A 123 2.90 -7.48 -5.74
CA PRO A 123 3.97 -7.14 -6.66
C PRO A 123 3.42 -7.04 -8.07
N ALA A 124 3.83 -6.02 -8.81
CA ALA A 124 3.43 -5.86 -10.20
C ALA A 124 3.84 -7.11 -10.99
N LYS A 125 2.87 -7.71 -11.72
CA LYS A 125 3.15 -8.86 -12.57
C LYS A 125 4.26 -8.51 -13.57
N ALA A 126 5.25 -9.38 -13.68
CA ALA A 126 6.33 -9.22 -14.65
C ALA A 126 5.76 -9.17 -16.08
N TYR A 127 6.23 -8.21 -16.87
CA TYR A 127 5.87 -8.11 -18.28
C TYR A 127 7.06 -7.65 -19.11
N ILE A 128 7.08 -8.11 -20.38
CA ILE A 128 7.95 -7.64 -21.45
C ILE A 128 7.03 -7.40 -22.64
N LYS A 129 7.09 -6.22 -23.22
CA LYS A 129 6.24 -5.82 -24.34
C LYS A 129 7.12 -5.18 -25.43
N PRO A 130 7.48 -5.89 -26.50
CA PRO A 130 8.15 -5.29 -27.62
C PRO A 130 7.22 -4.29 -28.33
N VAL A 131 7.78 -3.21 -28.86
CA VAL A 131 7.01 -2.19 -29.61
C VAL A 131 6.40 -2.76 -30.91
N THR A 132 6.91 -3.90 -31.36
CA THR A 132 6.34 -4.71 -32.43
C THR A 132 6.59 -6.20 -32.16
N ASP A 133 5.64 -7.04 -32.49
CA ASP A 133 5.73 -8.50 -32.43
C ASP A 133 6.15 -9.12 -33.77
N LYS A 134 6.36 -8.27 -34.80
CA LYS A 134 6.71 -8.68 -36.16
C LYS A 134 7.78 -7.80 -36.77
N VAL A 135 8.83 -8.42 -37.31
CA VAL A 135 9.89 -7.77 -38.09
C VAL A 135 9.95 -8.42 -39.48
N ILE A 136 10.04 -7.62 -40.53
CA ILE A 136 10.22 -8.09 -41.89
C ILE A 136 11.52 -7.53 -42.44
N MET A 137 12.40 -8.39 -42.88
CA MET A 137 13.70 -8.09 -43.49
C MET A 137 13.67 -8.55 -44.97
N ASN A 138 14.38 -7.86 -45.80
CA ASN A 138 14.57 -8.30 -47.20
C ASN A 138 15.68 -9.36 -47.30
N TYR A 139 15.91 -9.90 -48.49
CA TYR A 139 16.93 -10.93 -48.76
C TYR A 139 18.35 -10.49 -48.42
N GLN A 140 18.65 -9.19 -48.40
CA GLN A 140 19.96 -8.65 -48.05
C GLN A 140 20.27 -8.73 -46.55
N GLY A 141 19.25 -9.06 -45.75
CA GLY A 141 19.40 -9.07 -44.32
C GLY A 141 19.54 -7.67 -43.71
N GLY A 142 20.32 -7.57 -42.67
CA GLY A 142 20.59 -6.30 -41.99
C GLY A 142 20.26 -6.34 -40.51
N ASN A 143 20.03 -5.17 -39.98
CA ASN A 143 19.87 -4.95 -38.55
C ASN A 143 18.60 -4.13 -38.26
N ASN A 144 17.86 -4.52 -37.21
CA ASN A 144 16.67 -3.81 -36.76
C ASN A 144 16.62 -3.74 -35.25
N GLY A 145 16.62 -2.52 -34.69
CA GLY A 145 16.48 -2.28 -33.27
C GLY A 145 15.01 -2.25 -32.85
N ILE A 146 14.65 -3.05 -31.85
CA ILE A 146 13.29 -3.13 -31.31
C ILE A 146 13.28 -2.58 -29.87
N GLY A 147 12.45 -1.58 -29.64
CA GLY A 147 12.20 -1.05 -28.29
C GLY A 147 11.41 -2.05 -27.46
N ILE A 148 11.75 -2.14 -26.17
CA ILE A 148 11.11 -3.03 -25.19
C ILE A 148 10.57 -2.20 -24.03
N GLU A 149 9.28 -2.28 -23.80
CA GLU A 149 8.62 -1.75 -22.61
C GLU A 149 8.55 -2.88 -21.56
N THR A 150 9.11 -2.70 -20.37
CA THR A 150 9.17 -3.76 -19.35
C THR A 150 9.31 -3.20 -17.95
N ASN A 151 8.83 -3.97 -16.96
CA ASN A 151 9.14 -3.77 -15.55
C ASN A 151 10.16 -4.80 -15.01
N VAL A 152 10.76 -5.60 -15.90
CA VAL A 152 11.76 -6.64 -15.56
C VAL A 152 13.14 -6.14 -15.95
N THR A 153 14.07 -6.08 -15.00
CA THR A 153 15.50 -5.87 -15.25
C THR A 153 16.19 -7.20 -15.47
N GLY A 154 17.19 -7.25 -16.38
CA GLY A 154 17.98 -8.47 -16.59
C GLY A 154 17.24 -9.58 -17.35
N TRP A 155 16.17 -9.27 -18.09
CA TRP A 155 15.50 -10.23 -18.98
C TRP A 155 16.44 -10.80 -20.02
N SER A 156 16.16 -12.01 -20.48
CA SER A 156 16.95 -12.76 -21.48
C SER A 156 16.15 -13.03 -22.74
N TYR A 157 16.84 -13.53 -23.76
CA TYR A 157 16.25 -13.74 -25.08
C TYR A 157 16.85 -14.97 -25.77
N ARG A 158 16.09 -15.53 -26.70
CA ARG A 158 16.56 -16.63 -27.55
C ARG A 158 15.87 -16.57 -28.92
N SER A 159 16.62 -16.80 -29.99
CA SER A 159 16.09 -17.14 -31.31
C SER A 159 16.06 -18.65 -31.48
N ASP A 160 15.04 -19.18 -32.16
CA ASP A 160 14.95 -20.57 -32.57
C ASP A 160 15.76 -20.88 -33.84
N GLN A 161 16.30 -19.81 -34.49
CA GLN A 161 17.05 -19.92 -35.76
C GLN A 161 18.44 -19.26 -35.64
N SER A 162 19.47 -19.95 -36.09
CA SER A 162 20.86 -19.46 -36.04
C SER A 162 21.14 -18.28 -36.98
N TRP A 163 20.38 -18.11 -38.04
CA TRP A 163 20.48 -16.99 -38.99
C TRP A 163 19.88 -15.66 -38.43
N CYS A 164 19.14 -15.73 -37.35
CA CYS A 164 18.56 -14.56 -36.67
C CYS A 164 19.32 -14.36 -35.35
N GLN A 165 20.30 -13.47 -35.39
CA GLN A 165 21.16 -13.17 -34.25
C GLN A 165 20.58 -12.02 -33.43
N LEU A 166 20.82 -12.05 -32.13
CA LEU A 166 20.21 -11.13 -31.16
C LEU A 166 21.28 -10.50 -30.29
N GLU A 167 21.14 -9.20 -30.04
CA GLU A 167 21.97 -8.46 -29.10
C GLU A 167 21.10 -7.56 -28.24
N LYS A 168 21.17 -7.71 -26.92
CA LYS A 168 20.51 -6.79 -25.99
C LYS A 168 21.30 -5.50 -25.90
N ILE A 169 20.69 -4.38 -26.30
CA ILE A 169 21.31 -3.05 -26.26
C ILE A 169 21.20 -2.46 -24.84
N SER A 170 20.05 -2.65 -24.20
CA SER A 170 19.72 -2.21 -22.84
C SER A 170 18.53 -3.01 -22.32
N ASP A 171 18.03 -2.68 -21.12
CA ASP A 171 16.76 -3.24 -20.66
C ASP A 171 15.56 -2.76 -21.50
N GLU A 172 15.72 -1.68 -22.26
CA GLU A 172 14.67 -1.08 -23.09
C GLU A 172 14.82 -1.40 -24.58
N GLY A 173 15.74 -2.30 -24.98
CA GLY A 173 15.95 -2.58 -26.40
C GLY A 173 16.76 -3.82 -26.72
N ILE A 174 16.39 -4.44 -27.84
CA ILE A 174 17.08 -5.56 -28.45
C ILE A 174 17.35 -5.26 -29.93
N ASN A 175 18.52 -5.65 -30.40
CA ASN A 175 18.90 -5.59 -31.77
C ASN A 175 18.75 -6.96 -32.43
N ILE A 176 18.10 -7.03 -33.57
CA ILE A 176 17.90 -8.24 -34.38
C ILE A 176 18.71 -8.09 -35.64
N THR A 177 19.69 -8.97 -35.84
CA THR A 177 20.52 -9.02 -37.02
C THR A 177 20.20 -10.29 -37.79
N VAL A 178 19.95 -10.13 -39.09
CA VAL A 178 19.66 -11.22 -40.01
C VAL A 178 20.76 -11.31 -41.03
N ASP A 179 21.30 -12.52 -41.23
CA ASP A 179 22.39 -12.77 -42.18
C ASP A 179 21.96 -12.42 -43.62
N GLU A 180 22.92 -11.94 -44.39
CA GLU A 180 22.77 -11.68 -45.79
C GLU A 180 22.50 -12.96 -46.61
N SER A 181 21.95 -12.75 -47.81
CA SER A 181 21.80 -13.77 -48.88
C SER A 181 20.87 -14.95 -48.56
N TRP A 182 19.61 -14.65 -48.22
CA TRP A 182 18.56 -15.64 -48.37
C TRP A 182 18.25 -15.78 -49.89
N THR A 183 18.65 -16.93 -50.49
CA THR A 183 18.42 -17.23 -51.91
C THR A 183 17.24 -18.17 -52.12
N GLY A 184 16.42 -18.40 -51.09
CA GLY A 184 15.21 -19.21 -51.19
C GLY A 184 14.10 -18.48 -51.94
N ASN A 185 13.13 -19.22 -52.54
CA ASN A 185 11.99 -18.66 -53.22
C ASN A 185 10.77 -18.41 -52.33
N ILE A 186 10.89 -18.72 -51.04
CA ILE A 186 9.84 -18.52 -50.03
C ILE A 186 10.43 -17.80 -48.83
N PRO A 187 9.66 -16.96 -48.13
CA PRO A 187 10.12 -16.33 -46.89
C PRO A 187 10.55 -17.37 -45.85
N ARG A 188 11.62 -17.09 -45.12
CA ARG A 188 11.97 -17.84 -43.90
C ARG A 188 11.55 -17.09 -42.67
N GLN A 189 11.36 -17.83 -41.56
CA GLN A 189 10.85 -17.28 -40.31
C GLN A 189 11.70 -17.73 -39.14
N ALA A 190 11.89 -16.81 -38.17
CA ALA A 190 12.45 -17.10 -36.86
C ALA A 190 11.50 -16.60 -35.76
N LEU A 191 11.48 -17.32 -34.64
CA LEU A 191 10.79 -16.88 -33.43
C LEU A 191 11.83 -16.45 -32.39
N VAL A 192 11.77 -15.19 -32.01
CA VAL A 192 12.53 -14.63 -30.90
C VAL A 192 11.66 -14.65 -29.65
N THR A 193 12.08 -15.35 -28.62
CA THR A 193 11.37 -15.41 -27.33
C THR A 193 12.11 -14.59 -26.30
N LEU A 194 11.38 -13.79 -25.53
CA LEU A 194 11.86 -12.95 -24.45
C LEU A 194 11.42 -13.55 -23.12
N TYR A 195 12.37 -13.76 -22.20
CA TYR A 195 12.17 -14.45 -20.93
C TYR A 195 12.35 -13.50 -19.76
N GLY A 196 11.50 -13.63 -18.76
CA GLY A 196 11.67 -12.99 -17.45
C GLY A 196 12.84 -13.61 -16.65
N ASN A 197 13.08 -13.05 -15.46
CA ASN A 197 14.18 -13.49 -14.60
C ASN A 197 14.02 -14.93 -14.08
N GLU A 198 12.80 -15.44 -14.01
CA GLU A 198 12.48 -16.80 -13.58
C GLU A 198 12.47 -17.81 -14.73
N GLY A 199 12.82 -17.33 -15.96
CA GLY A 199 12.91 -18.18 -17.15
C GLY A 199 11.56 -18.43 -17.84
N ASP A 200 10.49 -17.81 -17.40
CA ASP A 200 9.20 -17.86 -18.06
C ASP A 200 9.17 -16.98 -19.32
N SER A 201 8.54 -17.48 -20.37
CA SER A 201 8.34 -16.75 -21.63
C SER A 201 7.28 -15.67 -21.42
N LEU A 202 7.68 -14.40 -21.53
CA LEU A 202 6.79 -13.25 -21.34
C LEU A 202 6.33 -12.60 -22.67
N ALA A 203 7.14 -12.70 -23.73
CA ALA A 203 6.80 -12.17 -25.06
C ALA A 203 7.55 -12.88 -26.18
N SER A 204 7.12 -12.65 -27.40
CA SER A 204 7.79 -13.12 -28.60
C SER A 204 7.75 -12.09 -29.74
N ILE A 205 8.75 -12.16 -30.63
CA ILE A 205 8.85 -11.39 -31.86
C ILE A 205 9.04 -12.38 -33.01
N THR A 206 8.20 -12.29 -34.03
CA THR A 206 8.37 -13.09 -35.24
C THR A 206 9.17 -12.31 -36.28
N VAL A 207 10.27 -12.88 -36.73
CA VAL A 207 11.15 -12.29 -37.74
C VAL A 207 10.96 -13.03 -39.05
N TYR A 208 10.63 -12.31 -40.11
CA TYR A 208 10.54 -12.82 -41.46
C TYR A 208 11.70 -12.27 -42.29
N GLN A 209 12.28 -13.11 -43.16
CA GLN A 209 13.15 -12.65 -44.23
C GLN A 209 12.56 -13.07 -45.57
N ASP A 210 12.27 -12.08 -46.37
CA ASP A 210 11.71 -12.26 -47.71
C ASP A 210 12.85 -12.64 -48.69
N PRO A 211 12.51 -13.35 -49.78
CA PRO A 211 13.46 -13.69 -50.86
C PRO A 211 14.08 -12.49 -51.53
#